data_a7c831f2443f4840b6e4e1bf62da3068
#
_entry.id   a7c831f2443f4840b6e4e1bf62da3068
#
_cell.length_a   1.000
_cell.length_b   1.000
_cell.length_c   1.000
_cell.angle_alpha   90.00
_cell.angle_beta   90.00
_cell.angle_gamma   90.00
#
_symmetry.space_group_name_H-M   'P 1'
#
loop_
_entity.id
_entity.type
_entity.pdbx_description
1 polymer ?
#
loop_
_entity_poly.entity_id
_entity_poly.type
_entity_poly.pdbx_seq_one_letter_code
_entity_poly.pdbx_strand_id
1 'polypeptide(L)'
;MRCKYCHNPDTWEMAGGELYTAEEVLQKALRYKNYWVNGGGITVSGGEALLQMDFMIELFELAHKHGIHCTLDTAGNPFTYEEPFFSKFERLMKVTDLVLFDLKEIDDKVHRYLTGASNENILECAKYLSDHHIPMWIRHVLVPGITANEEDLKKLREFIDTLDSVERVEVLPYHVLGISKYEKMGISYPLM
;
A
#
# COMPACT_ATOMS: atom_id res chain seq x y z
N MET A 1 -5.67 -9.05 -1.47
CA MET A 1 -6.35 -8.80 -2.78
C MET A 1 -5.64 -9.53 -3.92
N ARG A 2 -6.31 -9.73 -5.05
CA ARG A 2 -5.73 -10.29 -6.29
C ARG A 2 -6.08 -9.38 -7.47
N CYS A 3 -5.49 -8.17 -7.45
CA CYS A 3 -5.78 -7.18 -8.48
C CYS A 3 -5.44 -7.70 -9.88
N LYS A 4 -6.34 -7.51 -10.84
CA LYS A 4 -6.17 -8.00 -12.22
C LYS A 4 -4.97 -7.38 -12.95
N TYR A 5 -4.50 -6.21 -12.50
CA TYR A 5 -3.31 -5.55 -13.04
C TYR A 5 -2.08 -5.66 -12.10
N CYS A 6 -2.04 -6.65 -11.22
CA CYS A 6 -0.96 -6.78 -10.26
C CYS A 6 0.40 -6.92 -10.96
N HIS A 7 1.38 -6.11 -10.56
CA HIS A 7 2.75 -6.23 -11.07
C HIS A 7 3.58 -7.29 -10.34
N ASN A 8 3.09 -7.74 -9.17
CA ASN A 8 3.77 -8.69 -8.31
C ASN A 8 2.88 -9.90 -7.98
N PRO A 9 2.39 -10.67 -8.99
CA PRO A 9 1.54 -11.84 -8.74
C PRO A 9 2.29 -12.93 -7.95
N ASP A 10 3.61 -12.93 -8.00
CA ASP A 10 4.50 -13.76 -7.20
C ASP A 10 4.33 -13.58 -5.68
N THR A 11 3.80 -12.42 -5.24
CA THR A 11 3.50 -12.15 -3.82
C THR A 11 2.15 -12.70 -3.36
N TRP A 12 1.37 -13.34 -4.23
CA TRP A 12 0.09 -13.93 -3.83
C TRP A 12 0.25 -15.21 -3.00
N GLU A 13 1.42 -15.84 -3.08
CA GLU A 13 1.74 -17.02 -2.29
C GLU A 13 2.50 -16.63 -1.02
N MET A 14 1.96 -17.04 0.14
CA MET A 14 2.54 -16.72 1.45
C MET A 14 3.84 -17.51 1.75
N ALA A 15 4.11 -18.56 0.99
CA ALA A 15 5.25 -19.46 1.20
C ALA A 15 6.52 -19.06 0.42
N GLY A 16 6.47 -17.96 -0.35
CA GLY A 16 7.61 -17.49 -1.14
C GLY A 16 8.53 -16.54 -0.38
N GLY A 17 9.76 -16.38 -0.88
CA GLY A 17 10.70 -15.40 -0.37
C GLY A 17 11.70 -15.95 0.65
N GLU A 18 12.48 -15.04 1.23
CA GLU A 18 13.50 -15.33 2.25
C GLU A 18 13.09 -14.71 3.59
N LEU A 19 13.40 -15.37 4.67
CA LEU A 19 13.14 -14.86 6.01
C LEU A 19 14.31 -13.98 6.48
N TYR A 20 13.98 -12.78 6.95
CA TYR A 20 14.92 -11.84 7.55
C TYR A 20 14.37 -11.30 8.86
N THR A 21 15.27 -11.00 9.78
CA THR A 21 14.94 -10.18 10.96
C THR A 21 14.87 -8.70 10.57
N ALA A 22 14.21 -7.89 11.39
CA ALA A 22 14.14 -6.44 11.19
C ALA A 22 15.54 -5.79 11.20
N GLU A 23 16.43 -6.26 12.08
CA GLU A 23 17.83 -5.81 12.15
C GLU A 23 18.58 -6.12 10.84
N GLU A 24 18.47 -7.34 10.29
CA GLU A 24 19.12 -7.72 9.03
C GLU A 24 18.64 -6.86 7.86
N VAL A 25 17.33 -6.56 7.81
CA VAL A 25 16.75 -5.68 6.77
C VAL A 25 17.28 -4.27 6.95
N LEU A 26 17.29 -3.73 8.18
CA LEU A 26 17.85 -2.41 8.45
C LEU A 26 19.31 -2.32 8.04
N GLN A 27 20.14 -3.30 8.36
CA GLN A 27 21.57 -3.32 7.97
C GLN A 27 21.74 -3.34 6.45
N LYS A 28 20.87 -4.04 5.72
CA LYS A 28 20.86 -3.98 4.24
C LYS A 28 20.46 -2.58 3.75
N ALA A 29 19.44 -1.96 4.33
CA ALA A 29 18.96 -0.64 3.96
C ALA A 29 20.02 0.46 4.22
N LEU A 30 20.75 0.37 5.35
CA LEU A 30 21.79 1.33 5.72
C LEU A 30 22.95 1.41 4.70
N ARG A 31 23.18 0.38 3.88
CA ARG A 31 24.15 0.42 2.78
C ARG A 31 23.80 1.48 1.74
N TYR A 32 22.54 1.86 1.65
CA TYR A 32 22.02 2.85 0.71
C TYR A 32 21.83 4.23 1.34
N LYS A 33 22.30 4.45 2.58
CA LYS A 33 22.14 5.71 3.33
C LYS A 33 22.59 6.94 2.55
N ASN A 34 23.62 6.81 1.70
CA ASN A 34 24.13 7.92 0.87
C ASN A 34 23.11 8.41 -0.17
N TYR A 35 22.07 7.65 -0.47
CA TYR A 35 20.98 8.04 -1.37
C TYR A 35 19.83 8.73 -0.64
N TRP A 36 19.80 8.75 0.70
CA TRP A 36 18.73 9.36 1.51
C TRP A 36 19.00 10.83 1.80
N VAL A 37 19.34 11.58 0.74
CA VAL A 37 19.50 13.03 0.83
C VAL A 37 18.15 13.71 1.03
N ASN A 38 18.14 14.84 1.75
CA ASN A 38 16.93 15.64 1.98
C ASN A 38 15.79 14.91 2.71
N GLY A 39 16.12 14.10 3.71
CA GLY A 39 15.11 13.42 4.54
C GLY A 39 14.53 12.14 3.93
N GLY A 40 15.24 11.51 3.00
CA GLY A 40 14.86 10.19 2.48
C GLY A 40 14.95 9.09 3.53
N GLY A 41 14.45 7.90 3.19
CA GLY A 41 14.38 6.78 4.13
C GLY A 41 14.03 5.46 3.47
N ILE A 42 13.25 4.67 4.15
CA ILE A 42 12.79 3.36 3.67
C ILE A 42 11.30 3.37 3.38
N THR A 43 10.91 2.71 2.29
CA THR A 43 9.52 2.39 2.00
C THR A 43 9.36 0.89 2.04
N VAL A 44 8.43 0.40 2.86
CA VAL A 44 8.08 -1.02 2.89
C VAL A 44 6.78 -1.21 2.14
N SER A 45 6.86 -2.04 1.11
CA SER A 45 5.74 -2.46 0.26
C SER A 45 5.70 -3.99 0.18
N GLY A 46 5.00 -4.54 -0.77
CA GLY A 46 5.01 -5.99 -0.99
C GLY A 46 3.79 -6.47 -1.73
N GLY A 47 3.21 -7.59 -1.31
CA GLY A 47 1.82 -7.92 -1.63
C GLY A 47 0.89 -7.00 -0.85
N GLU A 48 0.89 -7.16 0.48
CA GLU A 48 0.26 -6.25 1.43
C GLU A 48 1.10 -6.24 2.73
N ALA A 49 1.73 -5.10 3.00
CA ALA A 49 2.65 -4.96 4.13
C ALA A 49 1.96 -5.12 5.50
N LEU A 50 0.68 -4.74 5.62
CA LEU A 50 -0.10 -4.88 6.85
C LEU A 50 -0.29 -6.33 7.31
N LEU A 51 0.00 -7.32 6.46
CA LEU A 51 0.01 -8.73 6.86
C LEU A 51 1.20 -9.09 7.76
N GLN A 52 2.20 -8.22 7.87
CA GLN A 52 3.43 -8.42 8.64
C GLN A 52 3.66 -7.28 9.65
N MET A 53 2.60 -6.80 10.32
CA MET A 53 2.68 -5.63 11.19
C MET A 53 3.70 -5.75 12.33
N ASP A 54 3.84 -6.92 12.95
CA ASP A 54 4.83 -7.11 14.04
C ASP A 54 6.26 -6.85 13.54
N PHE A 55 6.60 -7.37 12.36
CA PHE A 55 7.86 -7.11 11.70
C PHE A 55 8.03 -5.64 11.30
N MET A 56 6.98 -5.04 10.77
CA MET A 56 6.99 -3.63 10.36
C MET A 56 7.22 -2.68 11.54
N ILE A 57 6.55 -2.95 12.67
CA ILE A 57 6.71 -2.17 13.91
C ILE A 57 8.17 -2.24 14.36
N GLU A 58 8.75 -3.44 14.46
CA GLU A 58 10.13 -3.63 14.87
C GLU A 58 11.10 -2.92 13.93
N LEU A 59 10.92 -3.08 12.62
CA LEU A 59 11.77 -2.43 11.62
C LEU A 59 11.72 -0.90 11.70
N PHE A 60 10.52 -0.32 11.83
CA PHE A 60 10.34 1.13 11.88
C PHE A 60 10.83 1.71 13.21
N GLU A 61 10.61 1.03 14.35
CA GLU A 61 11.19 1.40 15.63
C GLU A 61 12.73 1.42 15.58
N LEU A 62 13.35 0.44 14.92
CA LEU A 62 14.80 0.41 14.72
C LEU A 62 15.28 1.50 13.76
N ALA A 63 14.58 1.73 12.67
CA ALA A 63 14.90 2.76 11.68
C ALA A 63 14.84 4.17 12.30
N HIS A 64 13.82 4.46 13.12
CA HIS A 64 13.70 5.74 13.83
C HIS A 64 14.84 6.01 14.79
N LYS A 65 15.43 4.98 15.44
CA LYS A 65 16.66 5.14 16.27
C LYS A 65 17.85 5.65 15.46
N HIS A 66 17.83 5.46 14.14
CA HIS A 66 18.85 5.95 13.20
C HIS A 66 18.43 7.24 12.47
N GLY A 67 17.29 7.84 12.84
CA GLY A 67 16.75 9.05 12.19
C GLY A 67 16.31 8.82 10.74
N ILE A 68 15.83 7.62 10.44
CA ILE A 68 15.40 7.21 9.10
C ILE A 68 13.90 7.37 8.97
N HIS A 69 13.46 8.05 7.93
CA HIS A 69 12.04 8.22 7.58
C HIS A 69 11.44 6.88 7.13
N CYS A 70 10.27 6.53 7.66
CA CYS A 70 9.60 5.25 7.45
C CYS A 70 8.27 5.43 6.72
N THR A 71 8.18 4.86 5.52
CA THR A 71 6.99 4.92 4.68
C THR A 71 6.34 3.55 4.54
N LEU A 72 5.05 3.46 4.82
CA LEU A 72 4.22 2.29 4.57
C LEU A 72 3.55 2.41 3.20
N ASP A 73 3.67 1.40 2.35
CA ASP A 73 2.95 1.28 1.07
C ASP A 73 1.88 0.20 1.20
N THR A 74 0.61 0.59 1.17
CA THR A 74 -0.52 -0.31 1.42
C THR A 74 -1.77 0.08 0.63
N ALA A 75 -2.62 -0.91 0.38
CA ALA A 75 -3.99 -0.67 -0.07
C ALA A 75 -5.03 -0.69 1.06
N GLY A 76 -4.61 -0.87 2.33
CA GLY A 76 -5.49 -0.84 3.49
C GLY A 76 -6.49 -2.01 3.59
N ASN A 77 -6.43 -2.99 2.70
CA ASN A 77 -7.45 -4.05 2.63
C ASN A 77 -7.62 -4.90 3.92
N PRO A 78 -6.56 -5.21 4.70
CA PRO A 78 -6.75 -5.96 5.95
C PRO A 78 -7.34 -5.13 7.09
N PHE A 79 -7.53 -3.81 6.93
CA PHE A 79 -7.96 -2.94 8.01
C PHE A 79 -9.28 -3.40 8.63
N THR A 80 -9.30 -3.42 9.95
CA THR A 80 -10.48 -3.70 10.79
C THR A 80 -10.26 -3.12 12.18
N TYR A 81 -11.34 -2.74 12.85
CA TYR A 81 -11.32 -2.31 14.25
C TYR A 81 -11.30 -3.51 15.24
N GLU A 82 -11.25 -4.73 14.74
CA GLU A 82 -11.20 -5.93 15.58
C GLU A 82 -9.79 -6.18 16.11
N GLU A 83 -9.72 -6.70 17.36
CA GLU A 83 -8.48 -7.14 17.96
C GLU A 83 -8.07 -8.55 17.45
N PRO A 84 -6.79 -8.87 17.35
CA PRO A 84 -5.61 -8.07 17.72
C PRO A 84 -5.09 -7.15 16.61
N PHE A 85 -5.81 -7.02 15.48
CA PHE A 85 -5.34 -6.23 14.34
C PHE A 85 -5.24 -4.75 14.72
N PHE A 86 -6.28 -4.20 15.35
CA PHE A 86 -6.41 -2.78 15.56
C PHE A 86 -5.32 -2.21 16.47
N SER A 87 -5.05 -2.88 17.60
CA SER A 87 -3.96 -2.45 18.51
C SER A 87 -2.58 -2.49 17.86
N LYS A 88 -2.32 -3.44 16.96
CA LYS A 88 -1.09 -3.50 16.18
C LYS A 88 -1.02 -2.38 15.15
N PHE A 89 -2.14 -2.12 14.48
CA PHE A 89 -2.23 -1.05 13.49
C PHE A 89 -1.97 0.33 14.14
N GLU A 90 -2.59 0.62 15.28
CA GLU A 90 -2.31 1.86 16.02
C GLU A 90 -0.83 1.98 16.42
N ARG A 91 -0.22 0.87 16.84
CA ARG A 91 1.20 0.86 17.18
C ARG A 91 2.07 1.11 15.95
N LEU A 92 1.74 0.50 14.82
CA LEU A 92 2.47 0.73 13.56
C LEU A 92 2.36 2.20 13.12
N MET A 93 1.17 2.80 13.22
CA MET A 93 0.97 4.21 12.83
C MET A 93 1.81 5.19 13.65
N LYS A 94 2.12 4.88 14.92
CA LYS A 94 3.00 5.72 15.77
C LYS A 94 4.45 5.78 15.29
N VAL A 95 4.86 4.84 14.45
CA VAL A 95 6.23 4.72 13.91
C VAL A 95 6.26 4.81 12.37
N THR A 96 5.15 5.26 11.78
CA THR A 96 5.02 5.49 10.34
C THR A 96 4.98 7.00 10.07
N ASP A 97 5.89 7.50 9.24
CA ASP A 97 5.98 8.93 8.93
C ASP A 97 5.13 9.31 7.72
N LEU A 98 4.88 8.36 6.81
CA LEU A 98 4.07 8.56 5.61
C LEU A 98 3.40 7.26 5.18
N VAL A 99 2.18 7.35 4.71
CA VAL A 99 1.49 6.23 4.07
C VAL A 99 1.30 6.51 2.58
N LEU A 100 1.86 5.66 1.71
CA LEU A 100 1.47 5.58 0.30
C LEU A 100 0.23 4.71 0.23
N PHE A 101 -0.92 5.34 0.01
CA PHE A 101 -2.20 4.68 0.13
C PHE A 101 -2.85 4.47 -1.24
N ASP A 102 -3.05 3.22 -1.62
CA ASP A 102 -3.64 2.85 -2.91
C ASP A 102 -5.17 2.83 -2.86
N LEU A 103 -5.83 3.85 -3.38
CA LEU A 103 -7.26 3.84 -3.69
C LEU A 103 -7.48 3.31 -5.11
N LYS A 104 -7.81 2.03 -5.22
CA LYS A 104 -7.84 1.35 -6.51
C LYS A 104 -9.11 1.61 -7.31
N GLU A 105 -10.24 1.79 -6.65
CA GLU A 105 -11.53 2.15 -7.23
C GLU A 105 -12.52 2.55 -6.12
N ILE A 106 -13.34 3.57 -6.39
CA ILE A 106 -14.32 4.10 -5.44
C ILE A 106 -15.65 3.35 -5.48
N ASP A 107 -16.09 2.90 -6.67
CA ASP A 107 -17.28 2.05 -6.80
C ASP A 107 -16.97 0.63 -6.32
N ASP A 108 -17.67 0.14 -5.28
CA ASP A 108 -17.39 -1.16 -4.67
C ASP A 108 -17.58 -2.33 -5.65
N LYS A 109 -18.54 -2.22 -6.57
CA LYS A 109 -18.78 -3.29 -7.54
C LYS A 109 -17.63 -3.39 -8.55
N VAL A 110 -17.15 -2.26 -9.04
CA VAL A 110 -15.98 -2.19 -9.92
C VAL A 110 -14.72 -2.59 -9.16
N HIS A 111 -14.59 -2.15 -7.90
CA HIS A 111 -13.49 -2.54 -7.02
C HIS A 111 -13.43 -4.07 -6.83
N ARG A 112 -14.56 -4.71 -6.53
CA ARG A 112 -14.63 -6.19 -6.42
C ARG A 112 -14.26 -6.89 -7.72
N TYR A 113 -14.71 -6.37 -8.86
CA TYR A 113 -14.32 -6.90 -10.16
C TYR A 113 -12.80 -6.82 -10.40
N LEU A 114 -12.22 -5.70 -10.03
CA LEU A 114 -10.80 -5.40 -10.27
C LEU A 114 -9.85 -6.10 -9.30
N THR A 115 -10.23 -6.19 -8.02
CA THR A 115 -9.33 -6.62 -6.92
C THR A 115 -9.72 -7.92 -6.25
N GLY A 116 -10.97 -8.36 -6.44
CA GLY A 116 -11.56 -9.51 -5.74
C GLY A 116 -12.03 -9.24 -4.31
N ALA A 117 -12.02 -7.97 -3.85
CA ALA A 117 -12.40 -7.59 -2.48
C ALA A 117 -13.27 -6.32 -2.46
N SER A 118 -14.01 -6.11 -1.37
CA SER A 118 -14.70 -4.83 -1.10
C SER A 118 -13.70 -3.71 -0.84
N ASN A 119 -14.14 -2.46 -1.08
CA ASN A 119 -13.39 -1.28 -0.71
C ASN A 119 -13.85 -0.65 0.62
N GLU A 120 -14.87 -1.19 1.28
CA GLU A 120 -15.44 -0.61 2.50
C GLU A 120 -14.39 -0.39 3.60
N ASN A 121 -13.65 -1.45 3.95
CA ASN A 121 -12.59 -1.36 4.94
C ASN A 121 -11.39 -0.51 4.50
N ILE A 122 -11.16 -0.38 3.19
CA ILE A 122 -10.12 0.49 2.62
C ILE A 122 -10.50 1.95 2.83
N LEU A 123 -11.76 2.32 2.54
CA LEU A 123 -12.26 3.68 2.75
C LEU A 123 -12.29 4.03 4.25
N GLU A 124 -12.66 3.07 5.12
CA GLU A 124 -12.57 3.27 6.57
C GLU A 124 -11.13 3.44 7.06
N CYS A 125 -10.18 2.70 6.51
CA CYS A 125 -8.75 2.88 6.79
C CYS A 125 -8.28 4.30 6.40
N ALA A 126 -8.65 4.78 5.21
CA ALA A 126 -8.29 6.13 4.77
C ALA A 126 -8.86 7.22 5.70
N LYS A 127 -10.12 7.08 6.13
CA LYS A 127 -10.73 7.99 7.12
C LYS A 127 -10.00 7.94 8.46
N TYR A 128 -9.72 6.73 8.98
CA TYR A 128 -8.96 6.57 10.21
C TYR A 128 -7.61 7.30 10.15
N LEU A 129 -6.85 7.11 9.06
CA LEU A 129 -5.56 7.79 8.87
C LEU A 129 -5.73 9.32 8.87
N SER A 130 -6.77 9.81 8.19
CA SER A 130 -7.08 11.24 8.15
C SER A 130 -7.44 11.80 9.53
N ASP A 131 -8.35 11.15 10.24
CA ASP A 131 -8.82 11.57 11.57
C ASP A 131 -7.70 11.59 12.61
N HIS A 132 -6.66 10.76 12.40
CA HIS A 132 -5.47 10.71 13.26
C HIS A 132 -4.28 11.52 12.71
N HIS A 133 -4.52 12.34 11.67
CA HIS A 133 -3.51 13.20 11.05
C HIS A 133 -2.25 12.47 10.57
N ILE A 134 -2.39 11.21 10.15
CA ILE A 134 -1.30 10.44 9.56
C ILE A 134 -1.09 10.92 8.12
N PRO A 135 0.11 11.41 7.74
CA PRO A 135 0.37 11.91 6.40
C PRO A 135 0.14 10.83 5.34
N MET A 136 -0.60 11.17 4.28
CA MET A 136 -0.91 10.25 3.19
C MET A 136 -0.59 10.85 1.83
N TRP A 137 -0.05 10.00 0.94
CA TRP A 137 -0.08 10.21 -0.50
C TRP A 137 -1.02 9.19 -1.10
N ILE A 138 -2.11 9.67 -1.72
CA ILE A 138 -3.06 8.80 -2.39
C ILE A 138 -2.53 8.46 -3.77
N ARG A 139 -2.59 7.16 -4.13
CA ARG A 139 -2.24 6.69 -5.47
C ARG A 139 -3.44 6.01 -6.12
N HIS A 140 -3.67 6.34 -7.37
CA HIS A 140 -4.72 5.75 -8.18
C HIS A 140 -4.19 5.37 -9.57
N VAL A 141 -4.44 4.13 -10.01
CA VAL A 141 -4.01 3.65 -11.34
C VAL A 141 -5.14 3.78 -12.32
N LEU A 142 -4.93 4.52 -13.43
CA LEU A 142 -5.89 4.65 -14.52
C LEU A 142 -5.81 3.44 -15.44
N VAL A 143 -6.73 2.49 -15.25
CA VAL A 143 -6.91 1.32 -16.13
C VAL A 143 -7.97 1.66 -17.16
N PRO A 144 -7.61 1.75 -18.47
CA PRO A 144 -8.57 2.09 -19.52
C PRO A 144 -9.79 1.16 -19.52
N GLY A 145 -10.98 1.75 -19.61
CA GLY A 145 -12.25 1.02 -19.62
C GLY A 145 -12.68 0.43 -18.25
N ILE A 146 -11.90 0.63 -17.17
CA ILE A 146 -12.24 0.14 -15.83
C ILE A 146 -12.23 1.31 -14.84
N THR A 147 -11.06 1.87 -14.50
CA THR A 147 -10.92 2.93 -13.49
C THR A 147 -10.81 4.34 -14.10
N ALA A 148 -10.78 4.47 -15.43
CA ALA A 148 -10.72 5.75 -16.13
C ALA A 148 -12.12 6.32 -16.46
N ASN A 149 -13.14 5.96 -15.69
CA ASN A 149 -14.51 6.47 -15.81
C ASN A 149 -14.61 7.84 -15.12
N GLU A 150 -15.11 8.86 -15.83
CA GLU A 150 -15.20 10.23 -15.31
C GLU A 150 -16.10 10.35 -14.07
N GLU A 151 -17.22 9.60 -14.02
CA GLU A 151 -18.13 9.63 -12.88
C GLU A 151 -17.47 9.08 -11.62
N ASP A 152 -16.74 7.97 -11.74
CA ASP A 152 -16.07 7.35 -10.60
C ASP A 152 -14.83 8.15 -10.18
N LEU A 153 -14.10 8.75 -11.13
CA LEU A 153 -13.03 9.70 -10.82
C LEU A 153 -13.54 10.94 -10.06
N LYS A 154 -14.74 11.41 -10.39
CA LYS A 154 -15.38 12.50 -9.64
C LYS A 154 -15.72 12.09 -8.22
N LYS A 155 -16.33 10.91 -8.02
CA LYS A 155 -16.64 10.37 -6.69
C LYS A 155 -15.35 10.12 -5.87
N LEU A 156 -14.31 9.61 -6.52
CA LEU A 156 -13.00 9.42 -5.90
C LEU A 156 -12.42 10.75 -5.43
N ARG A 157 -12.49 11.78 -6.26
CA ARG A 157 -12.06 13.13 -5.90
C ARG A 157 -12.87 13.69 -4.73
N GLU A 158 -14.21 13.57 -4.77
CA GLU A 158 -15.08 14.00 -3.68
C GLU A 158 -14.75 13.30 -2.37
N PHE A 159 -14.43 11.99 -2.40
CA PHE A 159 -13.97 11.27 -1.23
C PHE A 159 -12.60 11.76 -0.72
N ILE A 160 -11.63 11.93 -1.60
CA ILE A 160 -10.29 12.43 -1.23
C ILE A 160 -10.38 13.82 -0.60
N ASP A 161 -11.26 14.69 -1.11
CA ASP A 161 -11.47 16.05 -0.58
C ASP A 161 -12.07 16.06 0.84
N THR A 162 -12.53 14.91 1.36
CA THR A 162 -12.94 14.76 2.78
C THR A 162 -11.79 14.35 3.71
N LEU A 163 -10.61 14.08 3.18
CA LEU A 163 -9.46 13.59 3.96
C LEU A 163 -8.46 14.73 4.22
N ASP A 164 -8.31 15.13 5.49
CA ASP A 164 -7.52 16.30 5.88
C ASP A 164 -6.00 16.08 5.87
N SER A 165 -5.54 14.81 5.91
CA SER A 165 -4.10 14.48 6.00
C SER A 165 -3.48 14.07 4.66
N VAL A 166 -4.19 14.29 3.55
CA VAL A 166 -3.65 14.00 2.20
C VAL A 166 -2.72 15.13 1.76
N GLU A 167 -1.43 14.81 1.65
CA GLU A 167 -0.41 15.75 1.19
C GLU A 167 -0.25 15.75 -0.34
N ARG A 168 -0.58 14.62 -0.97
CA ARG A 168 -0.37 14.44 -2.42
C ARG A 168 -1.33 13.40 -2.99
N VAL A 169 -1.74 13.63 -4.24
CA VAL A 169 -2.47 12.66 -5.07
C VAL A 169 -1.65 12.36 -6.31
N GLU A 170 -1.38 11.08 -6.54
CA GLU A 170 -0.64 10.58 -7.70
C GLU A 170 -1.55 9.72 -8.57
N VAL A 171 -1.77 10.15 -9.80
CA VAL A 171 -2.47 9.38 -10.81
C VAL A 171 -1.44 8.67 -11.68
N LEU A 172 -1.47 7.34 -11.65
CA LEU A 172 -0.48 6.49 -12.31
C LEU A 172 -1.07 5.89 -13.60
N PRO A 173 -0.37 5.97 -14.73
CA PRO A 173 -0.82 5.30 -15.94
C PRO A 173 -0.72 3.77 -15.77
N TYR A 174 -1.73 3.06 -16.28
CA TYR A 174 -1.66 1.62 -16.38
C TYR A 174 -0.55 1.19 -17.34
N HIS A 175 0.18 0.15 -16.97
CA HIS A 175 1.17 -0.49 -17.82
C HIS A 175 1.25 -2.00 -17.58
N VAL A 176 1.80 -2.71 -18.53
CA VAL A 176 1.82 -4.19 -18.58
C VAL A 176 3.15 -4.82 -18.16
N LEU A 177 3.98 -4.11 -17.41
CA LEU A 177 5.33 -4.58 -17.02
C LEU A 177 5.32 -5.88 -16.20
N GLY A 178 4.19 -6.20 -15.54
CA GLY A 178 4.03 -7.44 -14.77
C GLY A 178 3.83 -8.70 -15.61
N ILE A 179 3.51 -8.62 -16.89
CA ILE A 179 3.13 -9.78 -17.73
C ILE A 179 4.18 -10.90 -17.69
N SER A 180 5.45 -10.57 -17.76
CA SER A 180 6.53 -11.56 -17.72
C SER A 180 6.54 -12.43 -16.46
N LYS A 181 6.02 -11.91 -15.34
CA LYS A 181 5.87 -12.68 -14.10
C LYS A 181 4.71 -13.68 -14.20
N TYR A 182 3.57 -13.26 -14.80
CA TYR A 182 2.45 -14.16 -15.05
C TYR A 182 2.85 -15.32 -15.94
N GLU A 183 3.59 -15.05 -17.03
CA GLU A 183 4.12 -16.08 -17.92
C GLU A 183 5.02 -17.08 -17.18
N LYS A 184 5.95 -16.59 -16.34
CA LYS A 184 6.82 -17.44 -15.51
C LYS A 184 6.04 -18.29 -14.51
N MET A 185 4.91 -17.81 -14.03
CA MET A 185 4.02 -18.54 -13.11
C MET A 185 3.04 -19.48 -13.85
N GLY A 186 3.01 -19.47 -15.19
CA GLY A 186 2.10 -20.29 -16.00
C GLY A 186 0.64 -19.87 -15.89
N ILE A 187 0.35 -18.59 -15.57
CA ILE A 187 -1.00 -18.05 -15.45
C ILE A 187 -1.25 -16.96 -16.49
N SER A 188 -2.48 -16.88 -16.97
CA SER A 188 -2.88 -15.86 -17.95
C SER A 188 -3.00 -14.48 -17.29
N TYR A 189 -2.54 -13.44 -18.00
CA TYR A 189 -2.73 -12.06 -17.54
C TYR A 189 -4.21 -11.66 -17.72
N PRO A 190 -4.90 -11.16 -16.65
CA PRO A 190 -6.36 -11.03 -16.67
C PRO A 190 -6.93 -9.89 -17.52
N LEU A 191 -6.11 -8.92 -17.93
CA LEU A 191 -6.54 -7.71 -18.66
C LEU A 191 -6.03 -7.67 -20.11
N MET A 192 -5.79 -8.83 -20.72
CA MET A 192 -5.50 -8.94 -22.14
C MET A 192 -6.68 -9.50 -22.91
#